data_d15f02d49ed8b3de7f1035962e6b7f7a
#
_entry.id   d15f02d49ed8b3de7f1035962e6b7f7a
#
_cell.length_a   1.000
_cell.length_b   1.000
_cell.length_c   1.000
_cell.angle_alpha   90.00
_cell.angle_beta   90.00
_cell.angle_gamma   90.00
#
_symmetry.space_group_name_H-M   'P 1'
#
loop_
_entity.id
_entity.type
_entity.pdbx_description
1 polymer ?
#
loop_
_entity_poly.entity_id
_entity_poly.type
_entity_poly.pdbx_seq_one_letter_code
_entity_poly.pdbx_strand_id
1 'polypeptide(L)'
;MTSVEELKNALKETLEQRGVLNQIKAIMRQEIYDSIEKDDNPKPELSEENLLINELIKEYLNYNNYSHSSSVFQSETGQPNNVLDRNSISKKLNIIENESNKQYPLLNSILFGLKNQDINLVPQNDE
;
A
#
# COMPACT_ATOMS: atom_id res chain seq x y z
N MET A 1 -0.30 42.41 -9.95
CA MET A 1 -0.66 41.66 -8.74
C MET A 1 -1.69 40.59 -9.09
N THR A 2 -1.33 39.31 -8.98
CA THR A 2 -2.26 38.23 -9.25
C THR A 2 -3.24 38.15 -8.09
N SER A 3 -4.54 38.27 -8.36
CA SER A 3 -5.55 38.05 -7.33
C SER A 3 -5.64 36.60 -6.93
N VAL A 4 -6.17 36.34 -5.75
CA VAL A 4 -6.40 34.97 -5.28
C VAL A 4 -7.30 34.22 -6.26
N GLU A 5 -8.26 34.90 -6.84
CA GLU A 5 -9.19 34.35 -7.81
C GLU A 5 -8.51 33.97 -9.13
N GLU A 6 -7.58 34.76 -9.61
CA GLU A 6 -6.78 34.46 -10.79
C GLU A 6 -5.88 33.24 -10.55
N LEU A 7 -5.27 33.15 -9.38
CA LEU A 7 -4.46 32.02 -8.98
C LEU A 7 -5.29 30.72 -8.90
N LYS A 8 -6.48 30.81 -8.33
CA LYS A 8 -7.42 29.69 -8.25
C LYS A 8 -7.82 29.20 -9.64
N ASN A 9 -8.14 30.14 -10.55
CA ASN A 9 -8.52 29.79 -11.91
C ASN A 9 -7.37 29.16 -12.70
N ALA A 10 -6.15 29.69 -12.53
CA ALA A 10 -4.96 29.13 -13.16
C ALA A 10 -4.67 27.71 -12.67
N LEU A 11 -4.82 27.47 -11.37
CA LEU A 11 -4.65 26.14 -10.80
C LEU A 11 -5.70 25.17 -11.33
N LYS A 12 -6.95 25.57 -11.36
CA LYS A 12 -8.05 24.77 -11.88
C LYS A 12 -7.83 24.39 -13.36
N GLU A 13 -7.43 25.38 -14.17
CA GLU A 13 -7.15 25.17 -15.59
C GLU A 13 -5.99 24.19 -15.78
N THR A 14 -4.93 24.33 -15.01
CA THR A 14 -3.78 23.43 -15.06
C THR A 14 -4.18 22.01 -14.70
N LEU A 15 -4.97 21.83 -13.66
CA LEU A 15 -5.47 20.50 -13.25
C LEU A 15 -6.37 19.88 -14.30
N GLU A 16 -7.22 20.68 -14.95
CA GLU A 16 -8.08 20.22 -16.05
C GLU A 16 -7.28 19.75 -17.25
N GLN A 17 -6.26 20.53 -17.66
CA GLN A 17 -5.41 20.19 -18.79
C GLN A 17 -4.61 18.90 -18.56
N ARG A 18 -4.21 18.66 -17.34
CA ARG A 18 -3.45 17.45 -16.98
C ARG A 18 -4.33 16.23 -16.69
N GLY A 19 -5.63 16.38 -16.73
CA GLY A 19 -6.57 15.33 -16.39
C GLY A 19 -6.63 15.00 -14.90
N VAL A 20 -5.86 15.68 -14.07
CA VAL A 20 -5.79 15.43 -12.63
C VAL A 20 -7.10 15.77 -11.94
N LEU A 21 -7.75 16.87 -12.37
CA LEU A 21 -9.02 17.29 -11.78
C LEU A 21 -10.10 16.23 -11.93
N ASN A 22 -10.17 15.57 -13.09
CA ASN A 22 -11.14 14.50 -13.33
C ASN A 22 -10.86 13.30 -12.42
N GLN A 23 -9.60 12.98 -12.19
CA GLN A 23 -9.19 11.93 -11.25
C GLN A 23 -9.61 12.27 -9.82
N ILE A 24 -9.41 13.51 -9.40
CA ILE A 24 -9.82 13.98 -8.07
C ILE A 24 -11.34 13.89 -7.93
N LYS A 25 -12.08 14.34 -8.93
CA LYS A 25 -13.55 14.25 -8.92
C LYS A 25 -14.02 12.80 -8.84
N ALA A 26 -13.38 11.89 -9.56
CA ALA A 26 -13.71 10.48 -9.52
C ALA A 26 -13.47 9.88 -8.12
N ILE A 27 -12.36 10.22 -7.50
CA ILE A 27 -12.03 9.79 -6.13
C ILE A 27 -13.06 10.32 -5.15
N MET A 28 -13.42 11.60 -5.27
CA MET A 28 -14.42 12.21 -4.38
C MET A 28 -15.80 11.55 -4.53
N ARG A 29 -16.22 11.26 -5.75
CA ARG A 29 -17.49 10.54 -6.00
C ARG A 29 -17.47 9.15 -5.38
N GLN A 30 -16.38 8.44 -5.54
CA GLN A 30 -16.21 7.10 -4.98
C GLN A 30 -16.28 7.14 -3.45
N GLU A 31 -15.61 8.10 -2.82
CA GLU A 31 -15.64 8.25 -1.36
C GLU A 31 -17.03 8.59 -0.84
N ILE A 32 -17.76 9.45 -1.54
CA ILE A 32 -19.15 9.76 -1.18
C ILE A 32 -20.03 8.53 -1.31
N TYR A 33 -19.87 7.79 -2.39
CA TYR A 33 -20.64 6.57 -2.66
C TYR A 33 -20.36 5.52 -1.60
N ASP A 34 -19.08 5.29 -1.31
CA ASP A 34 -18.68 4.32 -0.29
C ASP A 34 -19.19 4.68 1.11
N SER A 35 -19.21 5.99 1.43
CA SER A 35 -19.72 6.43 2.73
C SER A 35 -21.24 6.21 2.89
N ILE A 36 -22.00 6.26 1.78
CA ILE A 36 -23.44 5.99 1.79
C ILE A 36 -23.72 4.50 1.90
N GLU A 37 -22.94 3.67 1.21
CA GLU A 37 -23.13 2.21 1.19
C GLU A 37 -22.42 1.47 2.33
N LYS A 38 -21.57 2.16 3.06
CA LYS A 38 -20.68 1.54 4.05
C LYS A 38 -21.41 0.76 5.15
N ASP A 39 -22.66 1.09 5.42
CA ASP A 39 -23.46 0.40 6.44
C ASP A 39 -24.03 -0.95 5.96
N ASP A 40 -24.05 -1.18 4.64
CA ASP A 40 -24.68 -2.36 4.06
C ASP A 40 -23.70 -3.48 3.69
N ASN A 41 -22.41 -3.15 3.53
CA ASN A 41 -21.38 -4.13 3.17
C ASN A 41 -20.17 -3.99 4.06
N PRO A 42 -20.11 -4.70 5.20
CA PRO A 42 -18.88 -4.75 5.98
C PRO A 42 -17.77 -5.36 5.13
N LYS A 43 -16.58 -4.74 5.18
CA LYS A 43 -15.40 -5.30 4.52
C LYS A 43 -15.16 -6.71 5.09
N PRO A 44 -14.87 -7.71 4.24
CA PRO A 44 -14.57 -9.04 4.74
C PRO A 44 -13.35 -8.99 5.65
N GLU A 45 -13.32 -9.83 6.68
CA GLU A 45 -12.16 -9.97 7.53
C GLU A 45 -10.96 -10.39 6.71
N LEU A 46 -9.82 -9.75 6.96
CA LEU A 46 -8.58 -10.08 6.30
C LEU A 46 -8.03 -11.38 6.86
N SER A 47 -7.64 -12.30 5.98
CA SER A 47 -6.94 -13.52 6.40
C SER A 47 -5.58 -13.15 6.98
N GLU A 48 -5.00 -14.08 7.76
CA GLU A 48 -3.68 -13.86 8.33
C GLU A 48 -2.62 -13.63 7.25
N GLU A 49 -2.70 -14.38 6.16
CA GLU A 49 -1.78 -14.22 5.03
C GLU A 49 -1.93 -12.84 4.37
N ASN A 50 -3.16 -12.37 4.18
CA ASN A 50 -3.40 -11.04 3.61
C ASN A 50 -2.91 -9.92 4.51
N LEU A 51 -3.10 -10.05 5.82
CA LEU A 51 -2.56 -9.09 6.78
C LEU A 51 -1.03 -9.00 6.67
N LEU A 52 -0.39 -10.14 6.57
CA LEU A 52 1.05 -10.24 6.48
C LEU A 52 1.57 -9.63 5.18
N ILE A 53 0.95 -9.97 4.05
CA ILE A 53 1.31 -9.41 2.74
C ILE A 53 1.10 -7.90 2.73
N ASN A 54 -0.02 -7.43 3.27
CA ASN A 54 -0.32 -5.99 3.34
C ASN A 54 0.73 -5.23 4.15
N GLU A 55 1.19 -5.80 5.26
CA GLU A 55 2.25 -5.17 6.05
C GLU A 55 3.59 -5.13 5.30
N LEU A 56 3.92 -6.17 4.56
CA LEU A 56 5.12 -6.20 3.72
C LEU A 56 5.07 -5.14 2.63
N ILE A 57 3.93 -4.99 1.98
CA ILE A 57 3.74 -3.97 0.93
C ILE A 57 3.81 -2.56 1.52
N LYS A 58 3.16 -2.35 2.64
CA LYS A 58 3.17 -1.06 3.33
C LYS A 58 4.58 -0.65 3.75
N GLU A 59 5.35 -1.57 4.29
CA GLU A 59 6.75 -1.31 4.65
C GLU A 59 7.58 -0.91 3.42
N TYR A 60 7.39 -1.61 2.31
CA TYR A 60 8.04 -1.30 1.05
C TYR A 60 7.68 0.09 0.54
N LEU A 61 6.39 0.43 0.55
CA LEU A 61 5.93 1.74 0.10
C LEU A 61 6.50 2.87 0.97
N ASN A 62 6.50 2.69 2.27
CA ASN A 62 7.03 3.69 3.21
C ASN A 62 8.55 3.85 3.07
N TYR A 63 9.26 2.77 2.90
CA TYR A 63 10.72 2.80 2.71
C TYR A 63 11.12 3.60 1.46
N ASN A 64 10.37 3.43 0.38
CA ASN A 64 10.65 4.10 -0.89
C ASN A 64 10.06 5.50 -0.96
N ASN A 65 9.48 6.01 0.11
CA ASN A 65 8.82 7.31 0.16
C ASN A 65 7.63 7.43 -0.81
N TYR A 66 6.97 6.34 -1.11
CA TYR A 66 5.72 6.34 -1.86
C TYR A 66 4.56 6.67 -0.93
N SER A 67 4.61 7.86 -0.33
CA SER A 67 3.74 8.25 0.78
C SER A 67 2.27 8.31 0.38
N HIS A 68 1.98 8.82 -0.80
CA HIS A 68 0.61 8.89 -1.30
C HIS A 68 0.03 7.48 -1.51
N SER A 69 0.79 6.62 -2.17
CA SER A 69 0.39 5.22 -2.40
C SER A 69 0.20 4.47 -1.10
N SER A 70 1.08 4.70 -0.13
CA SER A 70 0.97 4.10 1.20
C SER A 70 -0.30 4.53 1.91
N SER A 71 -0.64 5.81 1.85
CA SER A 71 -1.85 6.35 2.47
C SER A 71 -3.13 5.77 1.86
N VAL A 72 -3.19 5.71 0.54
CA VAL A 72 -4.33 5.13 -0.18
C VAL A 72 -4.44 3.63 0.10
N PHE A 73 -3.33 2.93 0.08
CA PHE A 73 -3.26 1.50 0.39
C PHE A 73 -3.79 1.20 1.79
N GLN A 74 -3.37 1.98 2.78
CA GLN A 74 -3.85 1.85 4.15
C GLN A 74 -5.37 2.00 4.24
N SER A 75 -5.92 2.99 3.53
CA SER A 75 -7.37 3.22 3.50
C SER A 75 -8.12 2.10 2.80
N GLU A 76 -7.59 1.62 1.68
CA GLU A 76 -8.25 0.58 0.90
C GLU A 76 -8.26 -0.77 1.61
N THR A 77 -7.17 -1.12 2.28
CA THR A 77 -7.11 -2.39 3.02
C THR A 77 -7.99 -2.41 4.24
N GLY A 78 -8.25 -1.23 4.83
CA GLY A 78 -8.96 -1.14 6.10
C GLY A 78 -8.21 -1.75 7.27
N GLN A 79 -6.93 -2.08 7.07
CA GLN A 79 -6.11 -2.71 8.10
C GLN A 79 -5.73 -1.69 9.17
N PRO A 80 -5.91 -2.02 10.47
CA PRO A 80 -5.49 -1.12 11.54
C PRO A 80 -3.98 -0.87 11.50
N ASN A 81 -3.58 0.33 11.91
CA ASN A 81 -2.17 0.66 12.04
C ASN A 81 -1.54 -0.19 13.14
N ASN A 82 -0.30 -0.64 12.91
CA ASN A 82 0.52 -1.32 13.91
C ASN A 82 -0.05 -2.66 14.39
N VAL A 83 -0.76 -3.38 13.55
CA VAL A 83 -1.25 -4.73 13.87
C VAL A 83 -0.10 -5.71 14.05
N LEU A 84 0.93 -5.59 13.19
CA LEU A 84 2.11 -6.45 13.22
C LEU A 84 3.36 -5.57 13.17
N ASP A 85 4.25 -5.79 14.12
CA ASP A 85 5.55 -5.13 14.08
C ASP A 85 6.54 -5.95 13.22
N ARG A 86 7.66 -5.32 12.88
CA ARG A 86 8.67 -5.94 12.02
C ARG A 86 9.23 -7.23 12.62
N ASN A 87 9.45 -7.27 13.92
CA ASN A 87 9.96 -8.45 14.60
C ASN A 87 8.99 -9.62 14.51
N SER A 88 7.71 -9.37 14.68
CA SER A 88 6.67 -10.40 14.56
C SER A 88 6.62 -10.96 13.14
N ILE A 89 6.70 -10.09 12.14
CA ILE A 89 6.67 -10.50 10.74
C ILE A 89 7.90 -11.33 10.38
N SER A 90 9.08 -10.88 10.79
CA SER A 90 10.32 -11.61 10.50
C SER A 90 10.34 -12.98 11.14
N LYS A 91 9.80 -13.12 12.36
CA LYS A 91 9.66 -14.42 13.03
C LYS A 91 8.70 -15.34 12.29
N LYS A 92 7.55 -14.82 11.85
CA LYS A 92 6.56 -15.62 11.12
C LYS A 92 7.09 -16.11 9.78
N LEU A 93 7.96 -15.35 9.15
CA LEU A 93 8.56 -15.66 7.84
C LEU A 93 9.90 -16.39 7.96
N ASN A 94 10.38 -16.63 9.19
CA ASN A 94 11.69 -17.23 9.45
C ASN A 94 12.84 -16.46 8.80
N ILE A 95 12.71 -15.14 8.79
CA ILE A 95 13.78 -14.26 8.29
C ILE A 95 14.70 -13.90 9.44
N ILE A 96 15.97 -14.19 9.25
CA ILE A 96 17.02 -13.81 10.22
C ILE A 96 17.51 -12.42 9.85
N GLU A 97 17.27 -11.46 10.72
CA GLU A 97 17.75 -10.10 10.52
C GLU A 97 19.17 -9.94 11.06
N ASN A 98 20.02 -9.33 10.25
CA ASN A 98 21.37 -8.91 10.63
C ASN A 98 21.54 -7.42 10.32
N GLU A 99 22.70 -6.85 10.65
CA GLU A 99 22.91 -5.42 10.41
C GLU A 99 22.90 -5.02 8.94
N SER A 100 23.20 -5.95 8.04
CA SER A 100 23.22 -5.66 6.62
C SER A 100 21.82 -5.66 5.99
N ASN A 101 20.89 -6.51 6.45
CA ASN A 101 19.54 -6.57 5.90
C ASN A 101 18.49 -5.76 6.68
N LYS A 102 18.81 -5.39 7.92
CA LYS A 102 17.90 -4.65 8.79
C LYS A 102 17.49 -3.29 8.24
N GLN A 103 18.30 -2.71 7.37
CA GLN A 103 18.08 -1.39 6.78
C GLN A 103 17.09 -1.41 5.61
N TYR A 104 16.77 -2.59 5.09
CA TYR A 104 15.92 -2.76 3.92
C TYR A 104 14.56 -3.33 4.29
N PRO A 105 13.54 -3.14 3.46
CA PRO A 105 12.26 -3.80 3.65
C PRO A 105 12.41 -5.32 3.69
N LEU A 106 11.52 -5.98 4.44
CA LEU A 106 11.53 -7.45 4.51
C LEU A 106 11.31 -8.11 3.15
N LEU A 107 10.60 -7.46 2.24
CA LEU A 107 10.45 -7.94 0.85
C LEU A 107 11.80 -8.10 0.15
N ASN A 108 12.76 -7.21 0.41
CA ASN A 108 14.10 -7.35 -0.14
C ASN A 108 14.80 -8.61 0.36
N SER A 109 14.63 -8.91 1.65
CA SER A 109 15.19 -10.14 2.23
C SER A 109 14.57 -11.38 1.63
N ILE A 110 13.27 -11.37 1.39
CA ILE A 110 12.56 -12.47 0.72
C ILE A 110 13.09 -12.65 -0.70
N LEU A 111 13.22 -11.55 -1.44
CA LEU A 111 13.73 -11.57 -2.81
C LEU A 111 15.16 -12.12 -2.88
N PHE A 112 16.05 -11.66 -1.98
CA PHE A 112 17.41 -12.18 -1.90
C PHE A 112 17.44 -13.66 -1.56
N GLY A 113 16.60 -14.11 -0.64
CA GLY A 113 16.48 -15.52 -0.29
C GLY A 113 16.06 -16.38 -1.47
N LEU A 114 15.08 -15.91 -2.24
CA LEU A 114 14.61 -16.60 -3.43
C LEU A 114 15.66 -16.63 -4.55
N LYS A 115 16.42 -15.57 -4.71
CA LYS A 115 17.50 -15.51 -5.73
C LYS A 115 18.67 -16.43 -5.40
N ASN A 116 18.98 -16.58 -4.13
CA ASN A 116 20.15 -17.35 -3.67
C ASN A 116 19.84 -18.83 -3.43
N GLN A 117 18.57 -19.21 -3.47
CA GLN A 117 18.14 -20.59 -3.36
C GLN A 117 17.44 -20.98 -4.67
N ASP A 118 17.76 -22.18 -5.16
CA ASP A 118 17.03 -22.78 -6.29
C ASP A 118 15.62 -23.19 -5.83
N ILE A 119 14.80 -22.23 -5.47
CA ILE A 119 13.43 -22.49 -5.08
C ILE A 119 12.59 -22.59 -6.35
N ASN A 120 12.05 -23.76 -6.58
CA ASN A 120 11.11 -23.98 -7.65
C ASN A 120 9.75 -23.44 -7.20
N LEU A 121 9.36 -22.29 -7.75
CA LEU A 121 8.10 -21.61 -7.40
C LEU A 121 6.89 -22.24 -8.11
N VAL A 122 7.10 -23.24 -8.94
CA VAL A 122 5.98 -23.97 -9.58
C VAL A 122 5.31 -24.83 -8.53
N PRO A 123 3.99 -24.70 -8.32
CA PRO A 123 3.28 -25.59 -7.41
C PRO A 123 3.52 -27.04 -7.86
N GLN A 124 4.12 -27.83 -6.98
CA GLN A 124 4.21 -29.26 -7.22
C GLN A 124 2.80 -29.82 -7.04
N ASN A 125 2.23 -30.29 -8.13
CA ASN A 125 1.04 -31.10 -8.01
C ASN A 125 1.49 -32.40 -7.35
N ASP A 126 1.11 -32.56 -6.11
CA ASP A 126 1.22 -33.86 -5.44
C ASP A 126 0.28 -34.81 -6.16
N GLU A 127 0.85 -35.65 -6.96
CA GLU A 127 0.10 -36.81 -7.47
C GLU A 127 -0.15 -37.84 -6.37
#